data_0fa48da0cb5ab77d15fb81e8d624be96
#
_entry.id   0fa48da0cb5ab77d15fb81e8d624be96
#
_cell.length_a   1.000
_cell.length_b   1.000
_cell.length_c   1.000
_cell.angle_alpha   90.00
_cell.angle_beta   90.00
_cell.angle_gamma   90.00
#
_symmetry.space_group_name_H-M   'P 1'
#
loop_
_entity.id
_entity.type
_entity.pdbx_description
1 polymer ?
#
loop_
_entity_poly.entity_id
_entity_poly.type
_entity_poly.pdbx_seq_one_letter_code
_entity_poly.pdbx_strand_id
1 'polypeptide(L)'
;MINPIYSPAPERYDNGMKFRRCGQSGILLPEISLGLWHNFGDVNTFANSQAMAHYAFDRGITHFDLANNYGPSYGSAEETFGMIMKKSFMPYRDELFISTKAGHDMWPGPYGEWGSRKYLMSSLNQSLKRMNLEYVDIFYSHRYDPDTPLEETLQALVDIVRQGKALYVGISKYPKEAAEFAYKYLEARDVHCLLYQGRYNLFNREPEEEGILQQAKGNGTGFIAFSPLAQGLLTNRYLNGIPEDSRMAKGAFLKKEALTDETLQKIKALNEVAASRGQTLAEMSLAWLLKDDLVTSVIIGASSVAQLADNLKATENTDFSAEELEKIKKIIQK
;
A
#
# COMPACT_ATOMS: atom_id res chain seq x y z
N MET A 1 17.90 -12.55 30.05
CA MET A 1 16.47 -12.20 30.23
C MET A 1 15.75 -12.78 29.02
N ILE A 2 14.72 -13.62 29.26
CA ILE A 2 13.84 -14.10 28.19
C ILE A 2 12.98 -12.89 27.83
N ASN A 3 13.08 -12.35 26.60
CA ASN A 3 12.18 -11.33 26.13
C ASN A 3 10.74 -11.87 26.25
N PRO A 4 9.78 -11.10 26.79
CA PRO A 4 8.40 -11.54 26.84
C PRO A 4 7.97 -11.90 25.42
N ILE A 5 7.30 -13.05 25.27
CA ILE A 5 6.67 -13.45 24.02
C ILE A 5 5.64 -12.36 23.68
N TYR A 6 5.67 -11.83 22.46
CA TYR A 6 4.69 -10.85 22.00
C TYR A 6 3.29 -11.45 22.14
N SER A 7 2.40 -10.69 22.76
CA SER A 7 0.97 -10.98 22.82
C SER A 7 0.24 -9.76 22.30
N PRO A 8 -0.54 -9.88 21.21
CA PRO A 8 -1.26 -8.74 20.65
C PRO A 8 -2.35 -8.26 21.62
N ALA A 9 -2.72 -6.99 21.48
CA ALA A 9 -3.80 -6.40 22.24
C ALA A 9 -5.10 -7.21 22.02
N PRO A 10 -5.78 -7.67 23.09
CA PRO A 10 -7.00 -8.48 22.94
C PRO A 10 -8.13 -7.69 22.25
N GLU A 11 -8.18 -6.37 22.46
CA GLU A 11 -9.17 -5.45 21.89
C GLU A 11 -8.80 -4.94 20.49
N ARG A 12 -7.80 -5.51 19.79
CA ARG A 12 -7.30 -5.01 18.49
C ARG A 12 -8.36 -4.90 17.40
N TYR A 13 -9.43 -5.65 17.50
CA TYR A 13 -10.54 -5.59 16.54
C TYR A 13 -11.72 -4.73 17.02
N ASP A 14 -11.69 -4.28 18.27
CA ASP A 14 -12.74 -3.46 18.91
C ASP A 14 -12.32 -1.99 19.11
N ASN A 15 -11.14 -1.61 18.63
CA ASN A 15 -10.55 -0.28 18.86
C ASN A 15 -10.87 0.76 17.78
N GLY A 16 -11.91 0.52 16.97
CA GLY A 16 -12.43 1.48 15.98
C GLY A 16 -11.91 1.29 14.54
N MET A 17 -10.95 0.39 14.27
CA MET A 17 -10.54 0.06 12.92
C MET A 17 -11.71 -0.59 12.16
N LYS A 18 -12.13 0.04 11.08
CA LYS A 18 -13.16 -0.53 10.20
C LYS A 18 -12.52 -1.40 9.13
N PHE A 19 -13.27 -2.41 8.70
CA PHE A 19 -12.87 -3.33 7.65
C PHE A 19 -13.79 -3.20 6.45
N ARG A 20 -13.20 -3.12 5.25
CA ARG A 20 -13.91 -2.98 3.98
C ARG A 20 -13.73 -4.22 3.11
N ARG A 21 -14.80 -4.63 2.46
CA ARG A 21 -14.77 -5.79 1.56
C ARG A 21 -13.95 -5.51 0.31
N CYS A 22 -13.08 -6.46 -0.07
CA CYS A 22 -12.35 -6.43 -1.34
C CYS A 22 -13.29 -6.83 -2.47
N GLY A 23 -13.90 -5.86 -3.12
CA GLY A 23 -14.82 -6.10 -4.23
C GLY A 23 -15.92 -7.12 -3.90
N GLN A 24 -16.05 -8.16 -4.72
CA GLN A 24 -17.01 -9.26 -4.55
C GLN A 24 -16.37 -10.54 -3.98
N SER A 25 -15.44 -10.40 -3.05
CA SER A 25 -14.78 -11.53 -2.41
C SER A 25 -15.21 -11.70 -0.95
N GLY A 26 -14.77 -12.79 -0.32
CA GLY A 26 -14.92 -13.02 1.13
C GLY A 26 -13.95 -12.23 2.00
N ILE A 27 -12.98 -11.53 1.41
CA ILE A 27 -11.91 -10.86 2.12
C ILE A 27 -12.32 -9.46 2.56
N LEU A 28 -12.00 -9.15 3.82
CA LEU A 28 -12.11 -7.80 4.40
C LEU A 28 -10.70 -7.29 4.71
N LEU A 29 -10.38 -6.08 4.30
CA LEU A 29 -9.14 -5.40 4.68
C LEU A 29 -9.43 -4.23 5.61
N PRO A 30 -8.51 -3.91 6.55
CA PRO A 30 -8.63 -2.70 7.35
C PRO A 30 -8.58 -1.46 6.45
N GLU A 31 -9.25 -0.39 6.83
CA GLU A 31 -9.23 0.87 6.09
C GLU A 31 -7.81 1.41 5.90
N ILE A 32 -6.92 1.14 6.84
CA ILE A 32 -5.49 1.48 6.78
C ILE A 32 -4.66 0.20 6.76
N SER A 33 -3.73 0.12 5.82
CA SER A 33 -2.73 -0.95 5.68
C SER A 33 -1.33 -0.42 5.91
N LEU A 34 -0.41 -1.22 6.44
CA LEU A 34 0.98 -0.82 6.63
C LEU A 34 1.86 -1.24 5.45
N GLY A 35 2.43 -0.25 4.75
CA GLY A 35 3.39 -0.44 3.68
C GLY A 35 4.83 -0.46 4.18
N LEU A 36 5.59 -1.45 3.76
CA LEU A 36 6.95 -1.69 4.21
C LEU A 36 8.01 -1.25 3.19
N TRP A 37 7.68 -0.32 2.29
CA TRP A 37 8.62 0.12 1.25
C TRP A 37 9.89 0.77 1.82
N HIS A 38 9.73 1.67 2.78
CA HIS A 38 10.82 2.32 3.51
C HIS A 38 10.68 2.05 5.00
N ASN A 39 11.75 2.31 5.76
CA ASN A 39 11.79 2.17 7.22
C ASN A 39 11.74 0.72 7.74
N PHE A 40 11.79 -0.26 6.85
CA PHE A 40 11.87 -1.69 7.18
C PHE A 40 13.09 -2.39 6.56
N GLY A 41 13.99 -1.64 5.92
CA GLY A 41 15.23 -2.18 5.33
C GLY A 41 16.43 -2.10 6.27
N ASP A 42 17.61 -2.39 5.74
CA ASP A 42 18.90 -2.49 6.47
C ASP A 42 19.32 -1.18 7.14
N VAL A 43 18.85 -0.03 6.66
CA VAL A 43 19.18 1.30 7.21
C VAL A 43 18.39 1.66 8.47
N ASN A 44 17.45 0.82 8.86
CA ASN A 44 16.58 1.05 10.00
C ASN A 44 16.86 0.01 11.09
N THR A 45 16.66 0.37 12.34
CA THR A 45 16.83 -0.59 13.43
C THR A 45 15.68 -1.59 13.45
N PHE A 46 16.00 -2.87 13.59
CA PHE A 46 15.00 -3.94 13.72
C PHE A 46 13.99 -3.64 14.83
N ALA A 47 14.46 -3.08 15.96
CA ALA A 47 13.60 -2.75 17.09
C ALA A 47 12.49 -1.74 16.71
N ASN A 48 12.80 -0.72 15.89
CA ASN A 48 11.79 0.23 15.43
C ASN A 48 10.79 -0.41 14.45
N SER A 49 11.29 -1.21 13.50
CA SER A 49 10.44 -1.93 12.54
C SER A 49 9.50 -2.90 13.26
N GLN A 50 10.01 -3.64 14.25
CA GLN A 50 9.22 -4.55 15.08
C GLN A 50 8.18 -3.79 15.90
N ALA A 51 8.56 -2.68 16.54
CA ALA A 51 7.63 -1.86 17.32
C ALA A 51 6.48 -1.30 16.47
N MET A 52 6.78 -0.84 15.24
CA MET A 52 5.75 -0.38 14.31
C MET A 52 4.82 -1.51 13.86
N ALA A 53 5.36 -2.69 13.56
CA ALA A 53 4.54 -3.84 13.17
C ALA A 53 3.64 -4.32 14.31
N HIS A 54 4.18 -4.42 15.54
CA HIS A 54 3.39 -4.76 16.72
C HIS A 54 2.28 -3.74 16.95
N TYR A 55 2.62 -2.44 16.97
CA TYR A 55 1.63 -1.38 17.14
C TYR A 55 0.54 -1.42 16.06
N ALA A 56 0.92 -1.64 14.81
CA ALA A 56 -0.04 -1.78 13.71
C ALA A 56 -1.05 -2.91 13.99
N PHE A 57 -0.56 -4.09 14.33
CA PHE A 57 -1.41 -5.24 14.61
C PHE A 57 -2.28 -5.03 15.86
N ASP A 58 -1.72 -4.44 16.93
CA ASP A 58 -2.44 -4.06 18.15
C ASP A 58 -3.56 -3.02 17.91
N ARG A 59 -3.53 -2.36 16.75
CA ARG A 59 -4.54 -1.38 16.30
C ARG A 59 -5.45 -1.90 15.19
N GLY A 60 -5.45 -3.21 14.91
CA GLY A 60 -6.32 -3.83 13.93
C GLY A 60 -5.82 -3.73 12.49
N ILE A 61 -4.59 -3.28 12.25
CA ILE A 61 -3.98 -3.39 10.92
C ILE A 61 -3.54 -4.83 10.72
N THR A 62 -4.30 -5.56 9.91
CA THR A 62 -3.98 -6.96 9.58
C THR A 62 -3.22 -7.07 8.26
N HIS A 63 -3.26 -6.06 7.39
CA HIS A 63 -2.62 -6.07 6.09
C HIS A 63 -1.24 -5.40 6.11
N PHE A 64 -0.21 -6.18 5.73
CA PHE A 64 1.18 -5.77 5.58
C PHE A 64 1.59 -5.88 4.12
N ASP A 65 1.95 -4.73 3.51
CA ASP A 65 2.21 -4.62 2.08
C ASP A 65 3.70 -4.52 1.77
N LEU A 66 4.25 -5.57 1.13
CA LEU A 66 5.65 -5.72 0.74
C LEU A 66 5.83 -5.76 -0.79
N ALA A 67 7.06 -5.84 -1.22
CA ALA A 67 7.49 -6.24 -2.56
C ALA A 67 8.91 -6.82 -2.49
N ASN A 68 9.27 -7.64 -3.49
CA ASN A 68 10.56 -8.32 -3.54
C ASN A 68 11.77 -7.36 -3.45
N ASN A 69 11.63 -6.15 -3.99
CA ASN A 69 12.70 -5.15 -4.04
C ASN A 69 12.58 -4.03 -2.97
N TYR A 70 11.69 -4.19 -1.99
CA TYR A 70 11.58 -3.21 -0.91
C TYR A 70 12.77 -3.27 0.05
N GLY A 71 13.17 -2.10 0.54
CA GLY A 71 14.31 -1.86 1.41
C GLY A 71 14.65 -0.37 1.43
N PRO A 72 15.91 0.07 1.46
CA PRO A 72 17.15 -0.55 0.96
C PRO A 72 17.76 -1.51 1.98
N SER A 73 18.59 -2.52 1.56
CA SER A 73 18.78 -2.93 0.16
C SER A 73 17.60 -3.79 -0.35
N TYR A 74 17.61 -4.16 -1.65
CA TYR A 74 16.54 -4.97 -2.23
C TYR A 74 16.35 -6.28 -1.47
N GLY A 75 15.09 -6.55 -1.06
CA GLY A 75 14.73 -7.74 -0.28
C GLY A 75 14.82 -7.58 1.23
N SER A 76 15.52 -6.56 1.74
CA SER A 76 15.76 -6.40 3.18
C SER A 76 14.47 -6.10 3.97
N ALA A 77 13.47 -5.49 3.36
CA ALA A 77 12.17 -5.30 4.02
C ALA A 77 11.46 -6.64 4.26
N GLU A 78 11.50 -7.56 3.28
CA GLU A 78 10.95 -8.92 3.45
C GLU A 78 11.76 -9.73 4.46
N GLU A 79 13.08 -9.60 4.51
CA GLU A 79 13.95 -10.25 5.53
C GLU A 79 13.62 -9.73 6.94
N THR A 80 13.49 -8.42 7.11
CA THR A 80 13.07 -7.80 8.37
C THR A 80 11.69 -8.30 8.80
N PHE A 81 10.73 -8.33 7.87
CA PHE A 81 9.40 -8.85 8.16
C PHE A 81 9.42 -10.35 8.49
N GLY A 82 10.23 -11.14 7.79
CA GLY A 82 10.46 -12.56 8.11
C GLY A 82 11.00 -12.79 9.51
N MET A 83 11.90 -11.90 9.99
CA MET A 83 12.35 -11.93 11.39
C MET A 83 11.22 -11.57 12.36
N ILE A 84 10.34 -10.62 12.03
CA ILE A 84 9.17 -10.25 12.84
C ILE A 84 8.19 -11.44 12.89
N MET A 85 7.91 -12.07 11.73
CA MET A 85 7.11 -13.28 11.65
C MET A 85 7.63 -14.35 12.60
N LYS A 86 8.90 -14.71 12.49
CA LYS A 86 9.53 -15.75 13.30
C LYS A 86 9.49 -15.44 14.81
N LYS A 87 9.71 -14.19 15.20
CA LYS A 87 9.82 -13.79 16.61
C LYS A 87 8.47 -13.50 17.28
N SER A 88 7.47 -13.09 16.51
CA SER A 88 6.25 -12.51 17.07
C SER A 88 4.97 -12.96 16.39
N PHE A 89 4.92 -12.98 15.05
CA PHE A 89 3.65 -13.06 14.31
C PHE A 89 3.27 -14.45 13.83
N MET A 90 4.18 -15.43 13.83
CA MET A 90 3.88 -16.78 13.32
C MET A 90 2.65 -17.43 14.02
N PRO A 91 2.44 -17.28 15.34
CA PRO A 91 1.23 -17.79 15.99
C PRO A 91 -0.09 -17.14 15.54
N TYR A 92 0.01 -15.99 14.87
CA TYR A 92 -1.12 -15.18 14.39
C TYR A 92 -1.18 -15.12 12.86
N ARG A 93 -0.45 -16.01 12.15
CA ARG A 93 -0.37 -16.00 10.67
C ARG A 93 -1.74 -15.94 10.01
N ASP A 94 -2.71 -16.66 10.53
CA ASP A 94 -4.05 -16.76 9.96
C ASP A 94 -4.92 -15.51 10.21
N GLU A 95 -4.49 -14.62 11.10
CA GLU A 95 -5.10 -13.31 11.31
C GLU A 95 -4.50 -12.22 10.42
N LEU A 96 -3.40 -12.50 9.75
CA LEU A 96 -2.66 -11.53 8.92
C LEU A 96 -2.98 -11.73 7.45
N PHE A 97 -3.05 -10.62 6.71
CA PHE A 97 -3.12 -10.57 5.27
C PHE A 97 -1.79 -10.01 4.73
N ILE A 98 -0.95 -10.86 4.19
CA ILE A 98 0.43 -10.52 3.78
C ILE A 98 0.48 -10.46 2.26
N SER A 99 0.94 -9.32 1.74
CA SER A 99 1.14 -9.12 0.31
C SER A 99 2.60 -8.96 -0.07
N THR A 100 2.96 -9.50 -1.24
CA THR A 100 4.21 -9.14 -1.91
C THR A 100 4.02 -9.03 -3.41
N LYS A 101 5.02 -8.51 -4.12
CA LYS A 101 4.94 -8.12 -5.52
C LYS A 101 6.28 -8.35 -6.21
N ALA A 102 6.24 -8.57 -7.52
CA ALA A 102 7.40 -8.51 -8.41
C ALA A 102 7.07 -7.82 -9.73
N GLY A 103 8.06 -7.13 -10.32
CA GLY A 103 7.90 -6.37 -11.57
C GLY A 103 8.98 -5.31 -11.77
N HIS A 104 9.59 -4.82 -10.69
CA HIS A 104 10.74 -3.91 -10.73
C HIS A 104 12.05 -4.70 -10.62
N ASP A 105 13.15 -4.03 -10.94
CA ASP A 105 14.49 -4.60 -10.87
C ASP A 105 14.80 -5.21 -9.49
N MET A 106 15.40 -6.38 -9.51
CA MET A 106 15.77 -7.13 -8.31
C MET A 106 17.18 -7.72 -8.38
N TRP A 107 17.62 -8.14 -9.56
CA TRP A 107 18.97 -8.63 -9.83
C TRP A 107 19.41 -8.31 -11.26
N PRO A 108 20.73 -8.24 -11.54
CA PRO A 108 21.23 -7.90 -12.85
C PRO A 108 20.92 -8.98 -13.90
N GLY A 109 20.89 -8.55 -15.17
CA GLY A 109 20.71 -9.42 -16.34
C GLY A 109 19.26 -9.53 -16.80
N PRO A 110 19.00 -10.31 -17.86
CA PRO A 110 17.74 -10.27 -18.61
C PRO A 110 16.53 -10.90 -17.90
N TYR A 111 16.73 -11.49 -16.72
CA TYR A 111 15.68 -12.19 -15.98
C TYR A 111 15.38 -11.57 -14.62
N GLY A 112 15.90 -10.38 -14.33
CA GLY A 112 15.83 -9.76 -13.01
C GLY A 112 14.77 -8.69 -12.86
N GLU A 113 13.88 -8.51 -13.85
CA GLU A 113 12.92 -7.41 -13.94
C GLU A 113 11.71 -7.81 -14.79
N TRP A 114 10.65 -6.99 -14.76
CA TRP A 114 9.46 -7.01 -15.59
C TRP A 114 8.47 -8.15 -15.30
N GLY A 115 7.70 -8.58 -16.31
CA GLY A 115 6.52 -9.43 -16.16
C GLY A 115 6.69 -10.88 -16.61
N SER A 116 7.90 -11.31 -17.02
CA SER A 116 8.07 -12.68 -17.51
C SER A 116 7.71 -13.72 -16.44
N ARG A 117 7.15 -14.85 -16.89
CA ARG A 117 6.86 -15.99 -16.03
C ARG A 117 8.09 -16.40 -15.18
N LYS A 118 9.26 -16.44 -15.81
CA LYS A 118 10.50 -16.80 -15.12
C LYS A 118 10.80 -15.85 -13.96
N TYR A 119 10.66 -14.55 -14.17
CA TYR A 119 10.93 -13.55 -13.17
C TYR A 119 9.92 -13.61 -12.02
N LEU A 120 8.61 -13.66 -12.32
CA LEU A 120 7.56 -13.68 -11.31
C LEU A 120 7.65 -14.91 -10.40
N MET A 121 7.83 -16.09 -10.98
CA MET A 121 7.95 -17.34 -10.22
C MET A 121 9.21 -17.38 -9.34
N SER A 122 10.35 -16.92 -9.89
CA SER A 122 11.60 -16.85 -9.14
C SER A 122 11.52 -15.85 -7.99
N SER A 123 10.94 -14.67 -8.25
CA SER A 123 10.75 -13.62 -7.26
C SER A 123 9.88 -14.08 -6.09
N LEU A 124 8.72 -14.68 -6.36
CA LEU A 124 7.86 -15.17 -5.28
C LEU A 124 8.55 -16.25 -4.44
N ASN A 125 9.27 -17.19 -5.07
CA ASN A 125 10.02 -18.20 -4.33
C ASN A 125 11.09 -17.59 -3.41
N GLN A 126 11.76 -16.53 -3.85
CA GLN A 126 12.74 -15.80 -3.03
C GLN A 126 12.03 -15.01 -1.91
N SER A 127 10.91 -14.35 -2.21
CA SER A 127 10.12 -13.61 -1.22
C SER A 127 9.62 -14.51 -0.10
N LEU A 128 9.08 -15.67 -0.42
CA LEU A 128 8.63 -16.66 0.57
C LEU A 128 9.77 -17.09 1.50
N LYS A 129 10.98 -17.32 0.94
CA LYS A 129 12.18 -17.65 1.75
C LYS A 129 12.57 -16.51 2.68
N ARG A 130 12.63 -15.26 2.18
CA ARG A 130 12.96 -14.07 3.00
C ARG A 130 11.96 -13.87 4.14
N MET A 131 10.68 -14.00 3.85
CA MET A 131 9.62 -13.83 4.84
C MET A 131 9.41 -15.04 5.75
N ASN A 132 10.07 -16.19 5.48
CA ASN A 132 9.87 -17.44 6.21
C ASN A 132 8.40 -17.90 6.17
N LEU A 133 7.79 -17.84 4.99
CA LEU A 133 6.40 -18.21 4.74
C LEU A 133 6.31 -19.32 3.68
N GLU A 134 5.28 -20.14 3.77
CA GLU A 134 4.93 -21.14 2.74
C GLU A 134 4.10 -20.51 1.62
N TYR A 135 3.27 -19.52 1.95
CA TYR A 135 2.42 -18.78 1.02
C TYR A 135 2.25 -17.31 1.47
N VAL A 136 1.88 -16.44 0.54
CA VAL A 136 1.35 -15.11 0.81
C VAL A 136 -0.16 -15.07 0.57
N ASP A 137 -0.85 -14.12 1.19
CA ASP A 137 -2.29 -13.99 0.96
C ASP A 137 -2.57 -13.43 -0.43
N ILE A 138 -1.79 -12.45 -0.88
CA ILE A 138 -1.90 -11.94 -2.25
C ILE A 138 -0.52 -11.70 -2.87
N PHE A 139 -0.37 -12.09 -4.14
CA PHE A 139 0.79 -11.78 -4.97
C PHE A 139 0.40 -10.85 -6.12
N TYR A 140 1.14 -9.74 -6.28
CA TYR A 140 0.87 -8.77 -7.35
C TYR A 140 1.88 -8.85 -8.50
N SER A 141 1.38 -8.73 -9.73
CA SER A 141 2.19 -8.13 -10.80
C SER A 141 2.35 -6.64 -10.50
N HIS A 142 3.59 -6.22 -10.18
CA HIS A 142 3.88 -4.90 -9.58
C HIS A 142 3.72 -3.74 -10.56
N ARG A 143 3.81 -4.02 -11.85
CA ARG A 143 3.56 -3.07 -12.94
C ARG A 143 3.25 -3.81 -14.23
N TYR A 144 2.60 -3.12 -15.14
CA TYR A 144 2.42 -3.57 -16.52
C TYR A 144 3.78 -3.66 -17.22
N ASP A 145 4.00 -4.75 -17.96
CA ASP A 145 5.16 -4.95 -18.84
C ASP A 145 4.69 -4.86 -20.29
N PRO A 146 5.11 -3.83 -21.04
CA PRO A 146 4.67 -3.65 -22.42
C PRO A 146 5.30 -4.63 -23.41
N ASP A 147 6.43 -5.27 -23.05
CA ASP A 147 7.23 -6.10 -23.96
C ASP A 147 6.96 -7.60 -23.76
N THR A 148 6.49 -8.03 -22.59
CA THR A 148 6.09 -9.42 -22.35
C THR A 148 4.63 -9.61 -22.75
N PRO A 149 4.28 -10.67 -23.53
CA PRO A 149 2.88 -11.00 -23.77
C PRO A 149 2.10 -11.08 -22.47
N LEU A 150 1.04 -10.29 -22.36
CA LEU A 150 0.30 -10.15 -21.10
C LEU A 150 -0.26 -11.49 -20.60
N GLU A 151 -0.59 -12.39 -21.53
CA GLU A 151 -1.02 -13.76 -21.22
C GLU A 151 0.04 -14.56 -20.47
N GLU A 152 1.34 -14.36 -20.76
CA GLU A 152 2.42 -15.04 -20.03
C GLU A 152 2.47 -14.58 -18.57
N THR A 153 2.41 -13.28 -18.36
CA THR A 153 2.35 -12.66 -17.03
C THR A 153 1.15 -13.17 -16.24
N LEU A 154 -0.03 -13.12 -16.84
CA LEU A 154 -1.28 -13.53 -16.18
C LEU A 154 -1.35 -15.03 -15.94
N GLN A 155 -0.84 -15.86 -16.88
CA GLN A 155 -0.76 -17.29 -16.66
C GLN A 155 0.20 -17.64 -15.51
N ALA A 156 1.28 -16.89 -15.34
CA ALA A 156 2.15 -17.06 -14.18
C ALA A 156 1.39 -16.80 -12.86
N LEU A 157 0.54 -15.77 -12.81
CA LEU A 157 -0.30 -15.49 -11.63
C LEU A 157 -1.30 -16.64 -11.36
N VAL A 158 -1.96 -17.14 -12.39
CA VAL A 158 -2.85 -18.31 -12.29
C VAL A 158 -2.13 -19.52 -11.69
N ASP A 159 -0.94 -19.82 -12.21
CA ASP A 159 -0.17 -20.97 -11.76
C ASP A 159 0.38 -20.81 -10.34
N ILE A 160 0.67 -19.60 -9.91
CA ILE A 160 1.05 -19.26 -8.53
C ILE A 160 -0.09 -19.62 -7.56
N VAL A 161 -1.33 -19.26 -7.89
CA VAL A 161 -2.50 -19.62 -7.08
C VAL A 161 -2.70 -21.14 -7.07
N ARG A 162 -2.65 -21.78 -8.23
CA ARG A 162 -2.81 -23.25 -8.35
C ARG A 162 -1.72 -24.04 -7.61
N GLN A 163 -0.52 -23.46 -7.44
CA GLN A 163 0.56 -24.03 -6.64
C GLN A 163 0.39 -23.79 -5.13
N GLY A 164 -0.62 -23.03 -4.72
CA GLY A 164 -0.85 -22.66 -3.32
C GLY A 164 0.20 -21.69 -2.74
N LYS A 165 0.97 -21.01 -3.59
CA LYS A 165 2.00 -20.03 -3.15
C LYS A 165 1.43 -18.64 -2.88
N ALA A 166 0.26 -18.35 -3.41
CA ALA A 166 -0.58 -17.21 -3.05
C ALA A 166 -2.03 -17.66 -3.03
N LEU A 167 -2.83 -17.15 -2.09
CA LEU A 167 -4.26 -17.41 -2.04
C LEU A 167 -5.00 -16.61 -3.11
N TYR A 168 -4.54 -15.39 -3.35
CA TYR A 168 -5.12 -14.44 -4.29
C TYR A 168 -4.04 -13.77 -5.14
N VAL A 169 -4.47 -13.15 -6.22
CA VAL A 169 -3.61 -12.31 -7.08
C VAL A 169 -4.18 -10.91 -7.24
N GLY A 170 -3.29 -9.99 -7.55
CA GLY A 170 -3.62 -8.61 -7.86
C GLY A 170 -2.73 -8.04 -8.96
N ILE A 171 -3.10 -6.89 -9.45
CA ILE A 171 -2.33 -6.11 -10.42
C ILE A 171 -2.06 -4.71 -9.88
N SER A 172 -0.98 -4.08 -10.33
CA SER A 172 -0.62 -2.73 -9.91
C SER A 172 -0.16 -1.88 -11.09
N LYS A 173 -0.66 -0.65 -11.17
CA LYS A 173 -0.25 0.33 -12.21
C LYS A 173 -0.45 -0.17 -13.64
N TYR A 174 -1.49 -0.92 -13.89
CA TYR A 174 -1.88 -1.34 -15.23
C TYR A 174 -2.68 -0.24 -15.91
N PRO A 175 -2.41 0.06 -17.19
CA PRO A 175 -3.32 0.87 -18.00
C PRO A 175 -4.72 0.24 -18.03
N LYS A 176 -5.75 1.05 -18.20
CA LYS A 176 -7.16 0.63 -18.12
C LYS A 176 -7.49 -0.57 -19.03
N GLU A 177 -6.99 -0.55 -20.28
CA GLU A 177 -7.22 -1.61 -21.25
C GLU A 177 -6.52 -2.91 -20.85
N ALA A 178 -5.30 -2.82 -20.33
CA ALA A 178 -4.54 -3.98 -19.86
C ALA A 178 -5.17 -4.56 -18.57
N ALA A 179 -5.71 -3.70 -17.71
CA ALA A 179 -6.45 -4.15 -16.52
C ALA A 179 -7.73 -4.89 -16.91
N GLU A 180 -8.49 -4.38 -17.88
CA GLU A 180 -9.70 -5.04 -18.39
C GLU A 180 -9.38 -6.43 -19.00
N PHE A 181 -8.29 -6.51 -19.75
CA PHE A 181 -7.83 -7.81 -20.28
C PHE A 181 -7.44 -8.74 -19.14
N ALA A 182 -6.72 -8.24 -18.12
CA ALA A 182 -6.30 -9.04 -16.98
C ALA A 182 -7.49 -9.61 -16.19
N TYR A 183 -8.51 -8.80 -15.92
CA TYR A 183 -9.72 -9.27 -15.24
C TYR A 183 -10.39 -10.42 -16.00
N LYS A 184 -10.62 -10.25 -17.31
CA LYS A 184 -11.24 -11.29 -18.15
C LYS A 184 -10.39 -12.54 -18.27
N TYR A 185 -9.07 -12.39 -18.40
CA TYR A 185 -8.15 -13.52 -18.54
C TYR A 185 -8.11 -14.38 -17.28
N LEU A 186 -8.04 -13.75 -16.11
CA LEU A 186 -7.99 -14.40 -14.82
C LEU A 186 -9.33 -15.09 -14.51
N GLU A 187 -10.44 -14.39 -14.69
CA GLU A 187 -11.78 -14.92 -14.45
C GLU A 187 -12.09 -16.15 -15.32
N ALA A 188 -11.69 -16.14 -16.59
CA ALA A 188 -11.82 -17.29 -17.49
C ALA A 188 -11.01 -18.54 -17.06
N ARG A 189 -10.19 -18.40 -16.00
CA ARG A 189 -9.37 -19.49 -15.43
C ARG A 189 -9.68 -19.77 -13.96
N ASP A 190 -10.84 -19.31 -13.50
CA ASP A 190 -11.33 -19.46 -12.12
C ASP A 190 -10.36 -18.83 -11.09
N VAL A 191 -9.67 -17.76 -11.47
CA VAL A 191 -8.83 -16.95 -10.59
C VAL A 191 -9.32 -15.51 -10.63
N HIS A 192 -9.88 -15.04 -9.53
CA HIS A 192 -10.35 -13.65 -9.44
C HIS A 192 -9.22 -12.69 -9.10
N CYS A 193 -9.15 -11.54 -9.81
CA CYS A 193 -8.26 -10.46 -9.44
C CYS A 193 -8.79 -9.77 -8.18
N LEU A 194 -8.21 -10.05 -7.02
CA LEU A 194 -8.73 -9.56 -5.75
C LEU A 194 -8.58 -8.04 -5.60
N LEU A 195 -7.42 -7.50 -5.98
CA LEU A 195 -7.08 -6.09 -5.75
C LEU A 195 -6.37 -5.47 -6.96
N TYR A 196 -6.75 -4.24 -7.27
CA TYR A 196 -5.95 -3.32 -8.05
C TYR A 196 -5.21 -2.37 -7.11
N GLN A 197 -3.87 -2.31 -7.18
CA GLN A 197 -3.09 -1.36 -6.39
C GLN A 197 -2.65 -0.18 -7.25
N GLY A 198 -3.14 1.03 -6.94
CA GLY A 198 -2.90 2.25 -7.70
C GLY A 198 -2.36 3.40 -6.85
N ARG A 199 -1.60 4.31 -7.50
CA ARG A 199 -1.21 5.57 -6.89
C ARG A 199 -2.41 6.51 -6.88
N TYR A 200 -2.91 6.85 -5.69
CA TYR A 200 -4.07 7.73 -5.58
C TYR A 200 -3.97 8.63 -4.35
N ASN A 201 -4.11 9.91 -4.56
CA ASN A 201 -4.09 10.95 -3.52
C ASN A 201 -4.64 12.26 -4.08
N LEU A 202 -4.77 13.32 -3.26
CA LEU A 202 -5.30 14.61 -3.66
C LEU A 202 -4.55 15.28 -4.83
N PHE A 203 -3.26 14.97 -5.03
CA PHE A 203 -2.44 15.52 -6.13
C PHE A 203 -2.26 14.56 -7.32
N ASN A 204 -2.63 13.30 -7.18
CA ASN A 204 -2.65 12.33 -8.27
C ASN A 204 -4.01 11.64 -8.29
N ARG A 205 -4.84 12.04 -9.23
CA ARG A 205 -6.23 11.56 -9.38
C ARG A 205 -6.44 10.70 -10.63
N GLU A 206 -5.35 10.33 -11.30
CA GLU A 206 -5.37 9.50 -12.50
C GLU A 206 -6.32 8.29 -12.40
N PRO A 207 -6.33 7.46 -11.31
CA PRO A 207 -7.24 6.33 -11.21
C PRO A 207 -8.74 6.71 -11.23
N GLU A 208 -9.06 7.90 -10.74
CA GLU A 208 -10.43 8.45 -10.78
C GLU A 208 -10.75 9.02 -12.16
N GLU A 209 -9.86 9.82 -12.72
CA GLU A 209 -10.02 10.53 -14.00
C GLU A 209 -10.07 9.58 -15.18
N GLU A 210 -9.27 8.52 -15.17
CA GLU A 210 -9.28 7.46 -16.20
C GLU A 210 -10.38 6.41 -15.98
N GLY A 211 -11.09 6.47 -14.83
CA GLY A 211 -12.16 5.55 -14.49
C GLY A 211 -11.68 4.15 -14.04
N ILE A 212 -10.43 4.03 -13.59
CA ILE A 212 -9.87 2.76 -13.09
C ILE A 212 -10.58 2.31 -11.80
N LEU A 213 -10.94 3.27 -10.92
CA LEU A 213 -11.69 2.96 -9.69
C LEU A 213 -13.03 2.29 -10.01
N GLN A 214 -13.79 2.86 -10.94
CA GLN A 214 -15.09 2.33 -11.35
C GLN A 214 -14.95 1.01 -12.10
N GLN A 215 -13.90 0.86 -12.91
CA GLN A 215 -13.60 -0.37 -13.62
C GLN A 215 -13.28 -1.50 -12.63
N ALA A 216 -12.43 -1.27 -11.64
CA ALA A 216 -12.11 -2.26 -10.61
C ALA A 216 -13.40 -2.70 -9.87
N LYS A 217 -14.19 -1.72 -9.40
CA LYS A 217 -15.47 -1.98 -8.73
C LYS A 217 -16.44 -2.78 -9.61
N GLY A 218 -16.55 -2.41 -10.90
CA GLY A 218 -17.42 -3.08 -11.87
C GLY A 218 -17.04 -4.54 -12.15
N ASN A 219 -15.73 -4.86 -12.01
CA ASN A 219 -15.21 -6.23 -12.12
C ASN A 219 -15.18 -6.98 -10.78
N GLY A 220 -15.77 -6.44 -9.72
CA GLY A 220 -15.74 -7.06 -8.39
C GLY A 220 -14.37 -7.06 -7.71
N THR A 221 -13.43 -6.27 -8.19
CA THR A 221 -12.06 -6.10 -7.69
C THR A 221 -12.01 -4.93 -6.71
N GLY A 222 -11.35 -5.10 -5.57
CA GLY A 222 -11.09 -4.00 -4.64
C GLY A 222 -9.97 -3.07 -5.16
N PHE A 223 -9.99 -1.81 -4.73
CA PHE A 223 -8.91 -0.87 -5.03
C PHE A 223 -8.15 -0.50 -3.75
N ILE A 224 -6.82 -0.57 -3.79
CA ILE A 224 -5.96 -0.17 -2.68
C ILE A 224 -5.04 0.98 -3.12
N ALA A 225 -5.04 2.07 -2.35
CA ALA A 225 -4.29 3.28 -2.68
C ALA A 225 -2.90 3.27 -2.05
N PHE A 226 -1.85 3.45 -2.84
CA PHE A 226 -0.50 3.70 -2.33
C PHE A 226 -0.08 5.16 -2.53
N SER A 227 0.95 5.61 -1.79
CA SER A 227 1.42 7.01 -1.73
C SER A 227 0.31 8.02 -1.38
N PRO A 228 -0.54 7.74 -0.39
CA PRO A 228 -1.72 8.54 -0.09
C PRO A 228 -1.39 9.98 0.35
N LEU A 229 -0.21 10.19 0.92
CA LEU A 229 0.28 11.50 1.36
C LEU A 229 1.25 12.16 0.36
N ALA A 230 1.25 11.73 -0.92
CA ALA A 230 2.12 12.27 -1.97
C ALA A 230 3.59 12.40 -1.49
N GLN A 231 4.14 11.32 -0.90
CA GLN A 231 5.49 11.26 -0.31
C GLN A 231 5.76 12.28 0.82
N GLY A 232 4.70 12.77 1.46
CA GLY A 232 4.75 13.72 2.56
C GLY A 232 4.37 15.15 2.19
N LEU A 233 4.10 15.46 0.93
CA LEU A 233 3.60 16.77 0.50
C LEU A 233 2.24 17.11 1.14
N LEU A 234 1.38 16.12 1.32
CA LEU A 234 0.07 16.25 1.95
C LEU A 234 0.17 16.10 3.49
N THR A 235 1.14 16.79 4.07
CA THR A 235 1.35 16.90 5.53
C THR A 235 1.75 18.35 5.89
N ASN A 236 1.73 18.65 7.18
CA ASN A 236 2.15 19.97 7.67
C ASN A 236 3.69 20.20 7.56
N ARG A 237 4.44 19.18 7.13
CA ARG A 237 5.90 19.14 7.18
C ARG A 237 6.56 20.23 6.32
N TYR A 238 5.95 20.60 5.20
CA TYR A 238 6.52 21.54 4.22
C TYR A 238 5.91 22.95 4.29
N LEU A 239 5.00 23.23 5.22
CA LEU A 239 4.34 24.55 5.35
C LEU A 239 5.32 25.70 5.63
N ASN A 240 6.40 25.41 6.37
CA ASN A 240 7.40 26.38 6.81
C ASN A 240 8.79 26.14 6.17
N GLY A 241 8.83 25.50 5.01
CA GLY A 241 10.08 25.19 4.31
C GLY A 241 10.39 23.69 4.26
N ILE A 242 11.60 23.34 3.84
CA ILE A 242 12.04 21.94 3.67
C ILE A 242 12.85 21.53 4.90
N PRO A 243 12.33 20.66 5.79
CA PRO A 243 13.10 20.15 6.94
C PRO A 243 14.30 19.32 6.49
N GLU A 244 15.44 19.44 7.16
CA GLU A 244 16.69 18.73 6.82
C GLU A 244 16.55 17.20 6.84
N ASP A 245 15.71 16.66 7.71
CA ASP A 245 15.43 15.22 7.84
C ASP A 245 14.36 14.72 6.85
N SER A 246 13.79 15.60 6.01
CA SER A 246 12.72 15.26 5.08
C SER A 246 13.21 14.42 3.89
N ARG A 247 12.28 13.69 3.25
CA ARG A 247 12.55 12.95 2.00
C ARG A 247 13.03 13.88 0.88
N MET A 248 12.54 15.13 0.86
CA MET A 248 12.93 16.15 -0.11
C MET A 248 14.37 16.62 0.11
N ALA A 249 14.79 16.80 1.36
CA ALA A 249 16.16 17.15 1.68
C ALA A 249 17.15 16.02 1.30
N LYS A 250 16.73 14.77 1.47
CA LYS A 250 17.52 13.58 1.09
C LYS A 250 17.53 13.31 -0.43
N GLY A 251 16.62 13.92 -1.21
CA GLY A 251 16.64 13.96 -2.68
C GLY A 251 16.41 12.65 -3.43
N ALA A 252 16.18 11.52 -2.75
CA ALA A 252 16.15 10.20 -3.39
C ALA A 252 14.88 9.95 -4.23
N PHE A 253 13.71 10.36 -3.74
CA PHE A 253 12.41 10.07 -4.39
C PHE A 253 11.51 11.29 -4.55
N LEU A 254 11.57 12.25 -3.62
CA LEU A 254 10.84 13.51 -3.71
C LEU A 254 11.84 14.62 -4.02
N LYS A 255 11.79 15.13 -5.23
CA LYS A 255 12.68 16.19 -5.69
C LYS A 255 12.18 17.55 -5.22
N LYS A 256 13.11 18.52 -5.04
CA LYS A 256 12.77 19.89 -4.58
C LYS A 256 11.84 20.60 -5.55
N GLU A 257 11.94 20.30 -6.82
CA GLU A 257 11.12 20.86 -7.90
C GLU A 257 9.64 20.50 -7.78
N ALA A 258 9.28 19.50 -6.98
CA ALA A 258 7.88 19.15 -6.68
C ALA A 258 7.20 20.16 -5.73
N LEU A 259 7.96 20.96 -4.99
CA LEU A 259 7.44 22.00 -4.09
C LEU A 259 7.53 23.37 -4.79
N THR A 260 6.70 23.56 -5.81
CA THR A 260 6.52 24.86 -6.45
C THR A 260 5.70 25.79 -5.56
N ASP A 261 5.72 27.11 -5.85
CA ASP A 261 4.86 28.09 -5.16
C ASP A 261 3.38 27.71 -5.28
N GLU A 262 2.96 27.23 -6.44
CA GLU A 262 1.61 26.73 -6.68
C GLU A 262 1.28 25.53 -5.77
N THR A 263 2.15 24.52 -5.72
CA THR A 263 1.99 23.35 -4.83
C THR A 263 1.90 23.79 -3.37
N LEU A 264 2.75 24.73 -2.96
CA LEU A 264 2.73 25.24 -1.59
C LEU A 264 1.42 26.01 -1.27
N GLN A 265 0.88 26.78 -2.21
CA GLN A 265 -0.41 27.44 -2.05
C GLN A 265 -1.55 26.41 -1.92
N LYS A 266 -1.55 25.36 -2.74
CA LYS A 266 -2.51 24.25 -2.61
C LYS A 266 -2.41 23.57 -1.24
N ILE A 267 -1.21 23.26 -0.78
CA ILE A 267 -0.97 22.65 0.54
C ILE A 267 -1.53 23.55 1.66
N LYS A 268 -1.25 24.85 1.63
CA LYS A 268 -1.78 25.80 2.63
C LYS A 268 -3.30 25.85 2.63
N ALA A 269 -3.92 25.97 1.45
CA ALA A 269 -5.37 26.02 1.33
C ALA A 269 -6.05 24.70 1.78
N LEU A 270 -5.45 23.54 1.45
CA LEU A 270 -5.92 22.24 1.94
C LEU A 270 -5.77 22.11 3.46
N ASN A 271 -4.69 22.65 4.03
CA ASN A 271 -4.48 22.65 5.48
C ASN A 271 -5.54 23.50 6.22
N GLU A 272 -6.02 24.59 5.63
CA GLU A 272 -7.13 25.37 6.18
C GLU A 272 -8.44 24.56 6.20
N VAL A 273 -8.70 23.79 5.14
CA VAL A 273 -9.86 22.87 5.11
C VAL A 273 -9.72 21.81 6.19
N ALA A 274 -8.54 21.18 6.32
CA ALA A 274 -8.28 20.17 7.33
C ALA A 274 -8.50 20.75 8.75
N ALA A 275 -7.97 21.94 9.04
CA ALA A 275 -8.14 22.62 10.33
C ALA A 275 -9.62 22.89 10.65
N SER A 276 -10.43 23.29 9.67
CA SER A 276 -11.88 23.49 9.85
C SER A 276 -12.64 22.20 10.19
N ARG A 277 -12.06 21.04 9.84
CA ARG A 277 -12.58 19.71 10.18
C ARG A 277 -12.03 19.17 11.51
N GLY A 278 -11.16 19.91 12.19
CA GLY A 278 -10.45 19.44 13.39
C GLY A 278 -9.41 18.35 13.08
N GLN A 279 -8.95 18.26 11.85
CA GLN A 279 -7.99 17.28 11.36
C GLN A 279 -6.67 17.95 10.97
N THR A 280 -5.57 17.23 11.05
CA THR A 280 -4.34 17.60 10.33
C THR A 280 -4.51 17.38 8.82
N LEU A 281 -3.66 17.99 8.01
CA LEU A 281 -3.67 17.78 6.56
C LEU A 281 -3.45 16.29 6.20
N ALA A 282 -2.61 15.58 6.94
CA ALA A 282 -2.38 14.14 6.74
C ALA A 282 -3.65 13.34 7.04
N GLU A 283 -4.29 13.57 8.18
CA GLU A 283 -5.54 12.90 8.55
C GLU A 283 -6.64 13.14 7.53
N MET A 284 -6.86 14.41 7.12
CA MET A 284 -7.85 14.74 6.09
C MET A 284 -7.54 14.09 4.75
N SER A 285 -6.26 14.06 4.35
CA SER A 285 -5.87 13.46 3.05
C SER A 285 -6.09 11.95 3.02
N LEU A 286 -5.85 11.25 4.13
CA LEU A 286 -6.16 9.83 4.28
C LEU A 286 -7.68 9.60 4.34
N ALA A 287 -8.39 10.37 5.14
CA ALA A 287 -9.85 10.32 5.26
C ALA A 287 -10.54 10.56 3.90
N TRP A 288 -10.01 11.50 3.09
CA TRP A 288 -10.55 11.77 1.76
C TRP A 288 -10.49 10.57 0.82
N LEU A 289 -9.48 9.73 0.92
CA LEU A 289 -9.40 8.48 0.16
C LEU A 289 -10.46 7.46 0.60
N LEU A 290 -10.89 7.54 1.86
CA LEU A 290 -11.87 6.65 2.49
C LEU A 290 -13.31 7.21 2.47
N LYS A 291 -13.55 8.36 1.82
CA LYS A 291 -14.84 9.08 1.80
C LYS A 291 -16.02 8.30 1.20
N ASP A 292 -15.71 7.30 0.42
CA ASP A 292 -16.70 6.45 -0.28
C ASP A 292 -16.22 4.99 -0.29
N ASP A 293 -16.91 4.13 -1.04
CA ASP A 293 -16.63 2.70 -1.12
C ASP A 293 -15.72 2.29 -2.31
N LEU A 294 -15.13 3.26 -3.01
CA LEU A 294 -14.26 3.00 -4.16
C LEU A 294 -12.86 2.52 -3.74
N VAL A 295 -12.38 3.01 -2.59
CA VAL A 295 -11.09 2.60 -2.03
C VAL A 295 -11.33 1.62 -0.88
N THR A 296 -10.81 0.41 -1.03
CA THR A 296 -10.92 -0.64 -0.01
C THR A 296 -10.00 -0.36 1.18
N SER A 297 -8.76 0.03 0.90
CA SER A 297 -7.76 0.29 1.94
C SER A 297 -6.72 1.29 1.45
N VAL A 298 -6.07 1.97 2.38
CA VAL A 298 -5.02 2.96 2.11
C VAL A 298 -3.71 2.47 2.70
N ILE A 299 -2.68 2.29 1.86
CA ILE A 299 -1.35 1.88 2.30
C ILE A 299 -0.58 3.10 2.80
N ILE A 300 -0.27 3.12 4.07
CA ILE A 300 0.58 4.15 4.67
C ILE A 300 1.97 3.61 4.99
N GLY A 301 2.98 4.47 4.82
CA GLY A 301 4.32 4.23 5.36
C GLY A 301 4.54 5.11 6.60
N ALA A 302 5.17 4.56 7.61
CA ALA A 302 5.55 5.30 8.82
C ALA A 302 7.03 5.10 9.16
N SER A 303 7.65 6.07 9.81
CA SER A 303 9.03 5.99 10.31
C SER A 303 9.10 5.76 11.82
N SER A 304 7.98 5.86 12.51
CA SER A 304 7.87 5.63 13.95
C SER A 304 6.44 5.25 14.34
N VAL A 305 6.30 4.67 15.53
CA VAL A 305 5.00 4.36 16.15
C VAL A 305 4.15 5.63 16.31
N ALA A 306 4.76 6.75 16.70
CA ALA A 306 4.04 8.03 16.86
C ALA A 306 3.41 8.50 15.54
N GLN A 307 4.17 8.45 14.43
CA GLN A 307 3.64 8.81 13.12
C GLN A 307 2.52 7.86 12.67
N LEU A 308 2.65 6.56 12.96
CA LEU A 308 1.60 5.59 12.66
C LEU A 308 0.34 5.89 13.47
N ALA A 309 0.48 6.18 14.77
CA ALA A 309 -0.62 6.56 15.66
C ALA A 309 -1.38 7.80 15.16
N ASP A 310 -0.63 8.84 14.72
CA ASP A 310 -1.24 10.05 14.17
C ASP A 310 -2.01 9.77 12.87
N ASN A 311 -1.44 8.97 11.97
CA ASN A 311 -2.12 8.62 10.73
C ASN A 311 -3.42 7.82 10.95
N LEU A 312 -3.50 7.00 11.99
CA LEU A 312 -4.70 6.21 12.30
C LEU A 312 -5.90 7.08 12.72
N LYS A 313 -5.67 8.28 13.25
CA LYS A 313 -6.76 9.24 13.57
C LYS A 313 -7.58 9.63 12.35
N ALA A 314 -7.06 9.44 11.14
CA ALA A 314 -7.79 9.70 9.90
C ALA A 314 -9.10 8.90 9.82
N THR A 315 -9.17 7.71 10.42
CA THR A 315 -10.37 6.85 10.38
C THR A 315 -11.48 7.31 11.34
N GLU A 316 -11.20 8.26 12.23
CA GLU A 316 -12.18 8.79 13.18
C GLU A 316 -13.22 9.72 12.52
N ASN A 317 -12.84 10.38 11.40
CA ASN A 317 -13.72 11.28 10.65
C ASN A 317 -13.46 11.17 9.15
N THR A 318 -14.15 10.24 8.49
CA THR A 318 -14.10 9.99 7.05
C THR A 318 -15.27 10.61 6.28
N ASP A 319 -16.23 11.22 6.98
CA ASP A 319 -17.39 11.87 6.37
C ASP A 319 -17.02 13.25 5.82
N PHE A 320 -17.44 13.54 4.62
CA PHE A 320 -17.27 14.84 3.96
C PHE A 320 -18.60 15.39 3.49
N SER A 321 -18.85 16.65 3.77
CA SER A 321 -19.98 17.35 3.15
C SER A 321 -19.72 17.61 1.66
N ALA A 322 -20.78 17.80 0.88
CA ALA A 322 -20.66 18.17 -0.53
C ALA A 322 -19.89 19.49 -0.72
N GLU A 323 -20.04 20.43 0.23
CA GLU A 323 -19.34 21.71 0.22
C GLU A 323 -17.82 21.54 0.45
N GLU A 324 -17.42 20.70 1.39
CA GLU A 324 -16.01 20.38 1.64
C GLU A 324 -15.37 19.73 0.43
N LEU A 325 -16.03 18.72 -0.18
CA LEU A 325 -15.53 18.06 -1.38
C LEU A 325 -15.37 19.02 -2.56
N GLU A 326 -16.33 19.92 -2.76
CA GLU A 326 -16.26 20.94 -3.81
C GLU A 326 -15.15 21.96 -3.55
N LYS A 327 -14.93 22.36 -2.29
CA LYS A 327 -13.82 23.25 -1.89
C LYS A 327 -12.47 22.59 -2.15
N ILE A 328 -12.30 21.33 -1.74
CA ILE A 328 -11.08 20.54 -2.00
C ILE A 328 -10.84 20.45 -3.51
N LYS A 329 -11.87 20.09 -4.29
CA LYS A 329 -11.80 19.99 -5.75
C LYS A 329 -11.31 21.30 -6.40
N LYS A 330 -11.86 22.44 -6.01
CA LYS A 330 -11.44 23.76 -6.52
C LYS A 330 -10.00 24.10 -6.18
N ILE A 331 -9.49 23.68 -5.01
CA ILE A 331 -8.10 23.92 -4.61
C ILE A 331 -7.15 23.11 -5.50
N ILE A 332 -7.44 21.85 -5.72
CA ILE A 332 -6.53 20.96 -6.47
C ILE A 332 -6.56 21.16 -7.99
N GLN A 333 -7.65 21.72 -8.54
CA GLN A 333 -7.79 22.02 -9.97
C GLN A 333 -7.21 23.39 -10.39
N LYS A 334 -6.91 24.27 -9.45
CA LYS A 334 -6.18 25.52 -9.72
C LYS A 334 -4.72 25.25 -10.07
#